data_fe118975ab29039381be55429a82b641
#
_entry.id   fe118975ab29039381be55429a82b641
#
_cell.length_a   1.000
_cell.length_b   1.000
_cell.length_c   1.000
_cell.angle_alpha   90.00
_cell.angle_beta   90.00
_cell.angle_gamma   90.00
#
_symmetry.space_group_name_H-M   'P 1'
#
loop_
_entity.id
_entity.type
_entity.pdbx_description
1 polymer ?
#
loop_
_entity_poly.entity_id
_entity_poly.type
_entity_poly.pdbx_seq_one_letter_code
_entity_poly.pdbx_strand_id
1 'polypeptide(L)'
;MSVSARDVMKLIDGWHPRGCKTEKDLERSLHRHLEKNLPDTDVQMQYASGRVKGDICVDHKVLIELKDGVKSPAQVQRLLGQLDLYASQWKKEVVVIVCGDSQRDLVRQITAKVEALKPTGFFEEQTVFLVLRGSAAPRKEEKGWRW
;
A
#
# COMPACT_ATOMS: atom_id res chain seq x y z
N MET A 1 -18.94 12.17 1.25
CA MET A 1 -17.57 12.66 1.42
C MET A 1 -16.59 11.69 0.80
N SER A 2 -15.68 12.17 -0.02
CA SER A 2 -14.72 11.33 -0.73
C SER A 2 -13.53 10.98 0.16
N VAL A 3 -13.11 9.71 0.13
CA VAL A 3 -11.94 9.23 0.88
C VAL A 3 -10.69 9.40 0.01
N SER A 4 -9.63 9.94 0.60
CA SER A 4 -8.36 10.14 -0.08
C SER A 4 -7.31 9.13 0.38
N ALA A 5 -6.20 9.05 -0.36
CA ALA A 5 -5.06 8.22 0.05
C ALA A 5 -4.54 8.63 1.43
N ARG A 6 -4.55 9.92 1.74
CA ARG A 6 -4.09 10.40 3.04
C ARG A 6 -5.00 9.94 4.17
N ASP A 7 -6.31 9.90 3.93
CA ASP A 7 -7.27 9.35 4.90
C ASP A 7 -6.98 7.86 5.15
N VAL A 8 -6.75 7.10 4.07
CA VAL A 8 -6.42 5.68 4.17
C VAL A 8 -5.11 5.49 4.94
N MET A 9 -4.09 6.28 4.64
CA MET A 9 -2.80 6.18 5.34
C MET A 9 -2.93 6.45 6.85
N LYS A 10 -3.78 7.40 7.24
CA LYS A 10 -4.05 7.65 8.65
C LYS A 10 -4.68 6.43 9.33
N LEU A 11 -5.60 5.77 8.64
CA LEU A 11 -6.23 4.57 9.18
C LEU A 11 -5.23 3.42 9.26
N ILE A 12 -4.35 3.29 8.29
CA ILE A 12 -3.28 2.28 8.30
C ILE A 12 -2.34 2.50 9.50
N ASP A 13 -2.08 3.74 9.85
CA ASP A 13 -1.25 4.08 11.01
C ASP A 13 -1.83 3.51 12.31
N GLY A 14 -3.13 3.48 12.43
CA GLY A 14 -3.84 2.89 13.58
C GLY A 14 -4.14 1.40 13.45
N TRP A 15 -3.70 0.76 12.38
CA TRP A 15 -3.95 -0.66 12.13
C TRP A 15 -2.85 -1.50 12.78
N HIS A 16 -3.28 -2.44 13.63
CA HIS A 16 -2.36 -3.31 14.36
C HIS A 16 -2.77 -4.78 14.15
N PRO A 17 -2.34 -5.39 13.04
CA PRO A 17 -2.71 -6.77 12.74
C PRO A 17 -2.08 -7.73 13.75
N ARG A 18 -2.84 -8.74 14.15
CA ARG A 18 -2.40 -9.77 15.09
C ARG A 18 -2.75 -11.14 14.53
N GLY A 19 -1.86 -12.11 14.77
CA GLY A 19 -2.09 -13.48 14.36
C GLY A 19 -2.07 -13.69 12.84
N CYS A 20 -1.53 -12.74 12.10
CA CYS A 20 -1.42 -12.84 10.66
C CYS A 20 -0.15 -13.60 10.28
N LYS A 21 -0.30 -14.69 9.53
CA LYS A 21 0.81 -15.53 9.10
C LYS A 21 1.12 -15.40 7.63
N THR A 22 0.17 -14.93 6.85
CA THR A 22 0.30 -14.82 5.39
C THR A 22 -0.09 -13.43 4.93
N GLU A 23 0.32 -13.09 3.71
CA GLU A 23 -0.10 -11.84 3.08
C GLU A 23 -1.63 -11.75 3.00
N LYS A 24 -2.29 -12.88 2.73
CA LYS A 24 -3.75 -12.94 2.67
C LYS A 24 -4.39 -12.60 4.01
N ASP A 25 -3.80 -13.08 5.10
CA ASP A 25 -4.27 -12.74 6.46
C ASP A 25 -4.16 -11.23 6.70
N LEU A 26 -3.07 -10.62 6.27
CA LEU A 26 -2.87 -9.17 6.40
C LEU A 26 -3.90 -8.40 5.58
N GLU A 27 -4.17 -8.83 4.35
CA GLU A 27 -5.20 -8.21 3.50
C GLU A 27 -6.56 -8.24 4.18
N ARG A 28 -6.95 -9.39 4.72
CA ARG A 28 -8.23 -9.53 5.40
C ARG A 28 -8.32 -8.68 6.66
N SER A 29 -7.23 -8.63 7.42
CA SER A 29 -7.15 -7.80 8.62
C SER A 29 -7.31 -6.32 8.29
N LEU A 30 -6.60 -5.87 7.26
CA LEU A 30 -6.69 -4.48 6.82
C LEU A 30 -8.09 -4.15 6.29
N HIS A 31 -8.67 -5.05 5.51
CA HIS A 31 -10.01 -4.87 4.99
C HIS A 31 -11.02 -4.65 6.12
N ARG A 32 -10.98 -5.50 7.16
CA ARG A 32 -11.86 -5.35 8.33
C ARG A 32 -11.63 -4.03 9.04
N HIS A 33 -10.36 -3.63 9.18
CA HIS A 33 -10.02 -2.36 9.83
C HIS A 33 -10.59 -1.17 9.06
N LEU A 34 -10.46 -1.19 7.74
CA LEU A 34 -10.98 -0.12 6.90
C LEU A 34 -12.51 -0.09 6.91
N GLU A 35 -13.16 -1.23 6.81
CA GLU A 35 -14.63 -1.30 6.87
C GLU A 35 -15.15 -0.74 8.19
N LYS A 36 -14.52 -1.10 9.30
CA LYS A 36 -14.91 -0.64 10.63
C LYS A 36 -14.81 0.87 10.77
N ASN A 37 -13.78 1.45 10.19
CA ASN A 37 -13.49 2.89 10.32
C ASN A 37 -14.11 3.73 9.21
N LEU A 38 -14.63 3.11 8.17
CA LEU A 38 -15.29 3.77 7.04
C LEU A 38 -16.63 3.08 6.75
N PRO A 39 -17.58 3.13 7.71
CA PRO A 39 -18.83 2.34 7.62
C PRO A 39 -19.71 2.69 6.43
N ASP A 40 -19.62 3.91 5.91
CA ASP A 40 -20.45 4.36 4.79
C ASP A 40 -19.68 4.36 3.46
N THR A 41 -18.53 3.71 3.44
CA THR A 41 -17.66 3.69 2.26
C THR A 41 -17.52 2.27 1.73
N ASP A 42 -17.53 2.12 0.42
CA ASP A 42 -17.30 0.84 -0.23
C ASP A 42 -15.82 0.45 -0.12
N VAL A 43 -15.55 -0.70 0.49
CA VAL A 43 -14.20 -1.25 0.64
C VAL A 43 -14.21 -2.66 0.08
N GLN A 44 -13.57 -2.86 -1.06
CA GLN A 44 -13.58 -4.14 -1.78
C GLN A 44 -12.23 -4.84 -1.74
N MET A 45 -12.24 -6.14 -1.49
CA MET A 45 -11.06 -6.97 -1.62
C MET A 45 -10.93 -7.49 -3.05
N GLN A 46 -9.70 -7.71 -3.49
CA GLN A 46 -9.41 -8.29 -4.81
C GLN A 46 -10.13 -7.55 -5.92
N TYR A 47 -9.90 -6.24 -5.93
CA TYR A 47 -10.53 -5.34 -6.87
C TYR A 47 -9.86 -5.42 -8.24
N ALA A 48 -10.68 -5.40 -9.29
CA ALA A 48 -10.18 -5.37 -10.66
C ALA A 48 -10.99 -4.36 -11.48
N SER A 49 -10.28 -3.61 -12.31
CA SER A 49 -10.88 -2.67 -13.26
C SER A 49 -9.98 -2.62 -14.49
N GLY A 50 -10.46 -3.19 -15.59
CA GLY A 50 -9.63 -3.34 -16.78
C GLY A 50 -8.41 -4.21 -16.50
N ARG A 51 -7.23 -3.68 -16.78
CA ARG A 51 -5.95 -4.36 -16.49
C ARG A 51 -5.46 -4.16 -15.06
N VAL A 52 -6.09 -3.23 -14.35
CA VAL A 52 -5.68 -2.89 -13.00
C VAL A 52 -6.29 -3.86 -12.01
N LYS A 53 -5.43 -4.43 -11.16
CA LYS A 53 -5.85 -5.30 -10.07
C LYS A 53 -5.13 -4.86 -8.81
N GLY A 54 -5.88 -4.72 -7.71
CA GLY A 54 -5.32 -4.37 -6.41
C GLY A 54 -5.87 -5.28 -5.33
N ASP A 55 -5.17 -5.34 -4.23
CA ASP A 55 -5.59 -6.17 -3.10
C ASP A 55 -6.86 -5.65 -2.44
N ILE A 56 -6.95 -4.33 -2.30
CA ILE A 56 -8.11 -3.65 -1.72
C ILE A 56 -8.36 -2.37 -2.52
N CYS A 57 -9.61 -1.98 -2.67
CA CYS A 57 -9.96 -0.68 -3.24
C CYS A 57 -10.98 0.01 -2.34
N VAL A 58 -10.70 1.25 -1.98
CA VAL A 58 -11.54 2.07 -1.11
C VAL A 58 -12.23 3.15 -1.96
N ASP A 59 -13.56 3.18 -1.90
CA ASP A 59 -14.38 4.19 -2.56
C ASP A 59 -14.16 4.29 -4.07
N HIS A 60 -13.84 3.16 -4.71
CA HIS A 60 -13.49 3.08 -6.14
C HIS A 60 -12.40 4.08 -6.55
N LYS A 61 -11.64 4.58 -5.59
CA LYS A 61 -10.68 5.65 -5.79
C LYS A 61 -9.28 5.30 -5.31
N VAL A 62 -9.16 4.75 -4.11
CA VAL A 62 -7.85 4.44 -3.52
C VAL A 62 -7.56 2.95 -3.63
N LEU A 63 -6.60 2.61 -4.48
CA LEU A 63 -6.17 1.24 -4.68
C LEU A 63 -5.05 0.93 -3.70
N ILE A 64 -5.14 -0.19 -3.02
CA ILE A 64 -4.14 -0.61 -2.05
C ILE A 64 -3.46 -1.87 -2.54
N GLU A 65 -2.13 -1.84 -2.56
CA GLU A 65 -1.28 -2.99 -2.85
C GLU A 65 -0.48 -3.31 -1.60
N LEU A 66 -0.63 -4.52 -1.08
CA LEU A 66 0.02 -4.92 0.17
C LEU A 66 1.02 -6.04 -0.10
N LYS A 67 2.23 -5.89 0.43
CA LYS A 67 3.29 -6.89 0.35
C LYS A 67 3.74 -7.27 1.74
N ASP A 68 3.78 -8.57 2.01
CA ASP A 68 4.26 -9.11 3.28
C ASP A 68 5.72 -9.53 3.11
N GLY A 69 6.59 -8.54 3.25
CA GLY A 69 8.02 -8.74 3.07
C GLY A 69 8.45 -8.67 1.61
N VAL A 70 9.56 -8.01 1.37
CA VAL A 70 10.18 -7.95 0.06
C VAL A 70 11.57 -8.55 0.19
N LYS A 71 11.74 -9.76 -0.32
CA LYS A 71 12.92 -10.58 -0.07
C LYS A 71 13.67 -11.01 -1.33
N SER A 72 13.15 -10.72 -2.52
CA SER A 72 13.81 -11.11 -3.75
C SER A 72 13.70 -10.01 -4.81
N PRO A 73 14.70 -9.92 -5.70
CA PRO A 73 14.65 -8.98 -6.84
C PRO A 73 13.43 -9.22 -7.74
N ALA A 74 13.00 -10.47 -7.89
CA ALA A 74 11.82 -10.79 -8.70
C ALA A 74 10.55 -10.17 -8.15
N GLN A 75 10.38 -10.16 -6.82
CA GLN A 75 9.24 -9.50 -6.18
C GLN A 75 9.26 -8.00 -6.45
N VAL A 76 10.44 -7.38 -6.35
CA VAL A 76 10.60 -5.95 -6.63
C VAL A 76 10.23 -5.66 -8.08
N GLN A 77 10.76 -6.41 -9.03
CA GLN A 77 10.49 -6.18 -10.45
C GLN A 77 8.99 -6.27 -10.76
N ARG A 78 8.31 -7.23 -10.17
CA ARG A 78 6.86 -7.35 -10.34
C ARG A 78 6.13 -6.14 -9.76
N LEU A 79 6.53 -5.70 -8.57
CA LEU A 79 5.90 -4.54 -7.94
C LEU A 79 6.15 -3.26 -8.73
N LEU A 80 7.38 -3.06 -9.21
CA LEU A 80 7.70 -1.89 -10.03
C LEU A 80 6.86 -1.87 -11.32
N GLY A 81 6.68 -3.03 -11.95
CA GLY A 81 5.80 -3.16 -13.12
C GLY A 81 4.34 -2.84 -12.79
N GLN A 82 3.85 -3.28 -11.64
CA GLN A 82 2.51 -2.95 -11.18
C GLN A 82 2.35 -1.45 -10.98
N LEU A 83 3.35 -0.79 -10.38
CA LEU A 83 3.30 0.66 -10.16
C LEU A 83 3.26 1.43 -11.48
N ASP A 84 4.01 1.00 -12.48
CA ASP A 84 3.94 1.61 -13.81
C ASP A 84 2.54 1.44 -14.41
N LEU A 85 1.97 0.26 -14.27
CA LEU A 85 0.63 -0.01 -14.77
C LEU A 85 -0.42 0.88 -14.08
N TYR A 86 -0.33 1.01 -12.75
CA TYR A 86 -1.25 1.87 -12.00
C TYR A 86 -1.11 3.31 -12.42
N ALA A 87 0.12 3.80 -12.57
CA ALA A 87 0.36 5.18 -12.97
C ALA A 87 -0.25 5.49 -14.36
N SER A 88 -0.21 4.54 -15.27
CA SER A 88 -0.72 4.73 -16.63
C SER A 88 -2.20 4.41 -16.81
N GLN A 89 -2.72 3.41 -16.10
CA GLN A 89 -4.07 2.90 -16.31
C GLN A 89 -5.07 3.27 -15.23
N TRP A 90 -4.63 3.34 -13.97
CA TRP A 90 -5.54 3.67 -12.87
C TRP A 90 -5.80 5.18 -12.79
N LYS A 91 -4.73 5.97 -12.80
CA LYS A 91 -4.80 7.45 -12.79
C LYS A 91 -5.55 8.07 -11.61
N LYS A 92 -5.75 7.28 -10.57
CA LYS A 92 -6.31 7.72 -9.29
C LYS A 92 -5.25 7.48 -8.23
N GLU A 93 -5.66 7.36 -6.98
CA GLU A 93 -4.69 7.21 -5.90
C GLU A 93 -4.34 5.74 -5.63
N VAL A 94 -3.08 5.49 -5.31
CA VAL A 94 -2.56 4.16 -4.98
C VAL A 94 -1.75 4.25 -3.70
N VAL A 95 -1.99 3.35 -2.76
CA VAL A 95 -1.19 3.21 -1.55
C VAL A 95 -0.54 1.84 -1.57
N VAL A 96 0.78 1.82 -1.58
CA VAL A 96 1.56 0.59 -1.47
C VAL A 96 1.99 0.42 -0.04
N ILE A 97 1.69 -0.73 0.55
CA ILE A 97 2.09 -1.05 1.93
C ILE A 97 3.09 -2.19 1.87
N VAL A 98 4.28 -1.96 2.40
CA VAL A 98 5.29 -3.02 2.56
C VAL A 98 5.39 -3.34 4.03
N CYS A 99 4.99 -4.56 4.40
CA CYS A 99 4.98 -5.05 5.78
C CYS A 99 6.12 -6.03 6.00
N GLY A 100 6.37 -6.31 7.28
CA GLY A 100 7.27 -7.38 7.66
C GLY A 100 8.75 -7.10 7.37
N ASP A 101 9.54 -8.15 7.51
CA ASP A 101 10.98 -8.05 7.28
C ASP A 101 11.27 -8.00 5.79
N SER A 102 11.92 -6.94 5.36
CA SER A 102 12.27 -6.73 3.95
C SER A 102 13.74 -6.35 3.83
N GLN A 103 14.37 -6.73 2.73
CA GLN A 103 15.75 -6.35 2.47
C GLN A 103 15.80 -4.86 2.15
N ARG A 104 16.71 -4.14 2.80
CA ARG A 104 16.83 -2.68 2.65
C ARG A 104 17.05 -2.23 1.22
N ASP A 105 17.93 -2.92 0.50
CA ASP A 105 18.25 -2.54 -0.88
C ASP A 105 17.02 -2.66 -1.78
N LEU A 106 16.19 -3.66 -1.54
CA LEU A 106 14.97 -3.87 -2.31
C LEU A 106 13.93 -2.81 -1.97
N VAL A 107 13.80 -2.46 -0.69
CA VAL A 107 12.91 -1.39 -0.25
C VAL A 107 13.34 -0.05 -0.85
N ARG A 108 14.64 0.21 -0.93
CA ARG A 108 15.16 1.42 -1.57
C ARG A 108 14.76 1.52 -3.03
N GLN A 109 14.73 0.41 -3.74
CA GLN A 109 14.31 0.40 -5.15
C GLN A 109 12.83 0.78 -5.27
N ILE A 110 11.99 0.28 -4.37
CA ILE A 110 10.57 0.63 -4.34
C ILE A 110 10.41 2.12 -4.01
N THR A 111 11.12 2.59 -2.99
CA THR A 111 11.10 4.00 -2.58
C THR A 111 11.51 4.91 -3.74
N ALA A 112 12.59 4.55 -4.43
CA ALA A 112 13.07 5.32 -5.57
C ALA A 112 12.02 5.37 -6.69
N LYS A 113 11.32 4.25 -6.93
CA LYS A 113 10.27 4.22 -7.95
C LYS A 113 9.11 5.13 -7.58
N VAL A 114 8.66 5.09 -6.34
CA VAL A 114 7.57 5.96 -5.86
C VAL A 114 7.98 7.43 -5.99
N GLU A 115 9.23 7.75 -5.64
CA GLU A 115 9.75 9.10 -5.81
C GLU A 115 9.76 9.52 -7.28
N ALA A 116 10.16 8.62 -8.18
CA ALA A 116 10.19 8.87 -9.61
C ALA A 116 8.79 9.10 -10.20
N LEU A 117 7.77 8.54 -9.56
CA LEU A 117 6.38 8.70 -9.99
C LEU A 117 5.71 9.97 -9.44
N LYS A 118 6.41 10.72 -8.57
CA LYS A 118 5.88 11.98 -8.09
C LYS A 118 5.79 12.98 -9.23
N PRO A 119 4.71 13.78 -9.26
CA PRO A 119 4.56 14.78 -10.32
C PRO A 119 5.62 15.86 -10.22
N THR A 120 6.05 16.36 -11.39
CA THR A 120 6.99 17.46 -11.50
C THR A 120 6.29 18.79 -11.76
N GLY A 121 5.01 18.74 -12.14
CA GLY A 121 4.21 19.92 -12.39
C GLY A 121 3.76 20.59 -11.10
N PHE A 122 3.70 21.93 -11.13
CA PHE A 122 3.36 22.73 -9.94
C PHE A 122 1.96 22.42 -9.40
N PHE A 123 1.00 22.15 -10.29
CA PHE A 123 -0.40 21.91 -9.92
C PHE A 123 -0.78 20.42 -9.90
N GLU A 124 0.16 19.54 -10.20
CA GLU A 124 -0.12 18.11 -10.18
C GLU A 124 0.02 17.56 -8.77
N GLU A 125 -0.87 16.66 -8.40
CA GLU A 125 -0.86 16.03 -7.08
C GLU A 125 -0.22 14.66 -7.14
N GLN A 126 0.42 14.27 -6.04
CA GLN A 126 0.95 12.92 -5.88
C GLN A 126 -0.20 11.92 -5.86
N THR A 127 -0.06 10.83 -6.60
CA THR A 127 -1.07 9.79 -6.67
C THR A 127 -0.60 8.44 -6.13
N VAL A 128 0.71 8.21 -6.07
CA VAL A 128 1.27 6.96 -5.55
C VAL A 128 1.98 7.23 -4.24
N PHE A 129 1.59 6.49 -3.20
CA PHE A 129 2.11 6.66 -1.85
C PHE A 129 2.66 5.35 -1.34
N LEU A 130 3.72 5.41 -0.53
CA LEU A 130 4.36 4.25 0.06
C LEU A 130 4.27 4.31 1.57
N VAL A 131 3.82 3.22 2.18
CA VAL A 131 3.80 3.04 3.64
C VAL A 131 4.70 1.86 3.97
N LEU A 132 5.69 2.09 4.81
CA LEU A 132 6.58 1.05 5.27
C LEU A 132 6.20 0.67 6.69
N ARG A 133 5.86 -0.59 6.91
CA ARG A 133 5.55 -1.12 8.22
C ARG A 133 6.46 -2.30 8.54
N GLY A 134 7.03 -2.31 9.73
CA GLY A 134 7.77 -3.45 10.23
C GLY A 134 6.85 -4.63 10.52
N SER A 135 7.35 -5.64 11.21
CA SER A 135 6.55 -6.79 11.56
C SER A 135 5.37 -6.40 12.45
N ALA A 136 4.34 -7.26 12.48
CA ALA A 136 3.16 -7.06 13.31
C ALA A 136 3.52 -6.97 14.81
N ALA A 137 4.66 -7.53 15.23
CA ALA A 137 5.18 -7.43 16.58
C ALA A 137 6.46 -6.60 16.55
N PRO A 138 6.37 -5.26 16.67
CA PRO A 138 7.54 -4.39 16.55
C PRO A 138 8.54 -4.68 17.68
N ARG A 139 9.83 -4.70 17.31
CA ARG A 139 10.93 -4.86 18.25
C ARG A 139 11.56 -3.51 18.54
N LYS A 140 12.19 -3.37 19.70
CA LYS A 140 12.80 -2.10 20.10
C LYS A 140 13.85 -1.61 19.11
N GLU A 141 14.57 -2.50 18.50
CA GLU A 141 15.63 -2.18 17.54
C GLU A 141 15.10 -1.78 16.15
N GLU A 142 13.80 -1.82 15.94
CA GLU A 142 13.20 -1.54 14.63
C GLU A 142 12.75 -0.09 14.48
N LYS A 143 13.39 0.82 15.16
CA LYS A 143 13.02 2.23 15.12
C LYS A 143 13.09 2.85 13.72
N GLY A 144 13.93 2.33 12.86
CA GLY A 144 14.07 2.81 11.50
C GLY A 144 12.90 2.45 10.58
N TRP A 145 11.98 1.64 11.03
CA TRP A 145 10.83 1.18 10.25
C TRP A 145 9.58 2.03 10.44
N ARG A 146 9.70 3.11 11.14
CA ARG A 146 8.56 4.00 11.34
C ARG A 146 8.40 4.93 10.15
N TRP A 147 7.19 5.06 9.74
CA TRP A 147 6.78 5.97 8.67
C TRP A 147 6.42 7.36 9.20
#